data_ac086ec6764729bbeaecdeb34c6cfaad
#
_entry.id   ac086ec6764729bbeaecdeb34c6cfaad
#
_cell.length_a   1.000
_cell.length_b   1.000
_cell.length_c   1.000
_cell.angle_alpha   90.00
_cell.angle_beta   90.00
_cell.angle_gamma   90.00
#
_symmetry.space_group_name_H-M   'P 1'
#
loop_
_entity.id
_entity.type
_entity.pdbx_description
1 polymer ?
#
loop_
_entity_poly.entity_id
_entity_poly.type
_entity_poly.pdbx_seq_one_letter_code
_entity_poly.pdbx_strand_id
1 'polypeptide(L)'
;MIGDAALGIWMDVDADSLDDFNAWYRRQHLPERLSVPGFLRGRRYEGGGGGPRYFTLYETADAGVLSSEPYLERLNAPTDWTRRALPLVRRMVRNAYRRVAAMGPDARTGGLITVRIQPHSGRGPYARTALLDDTLGALSALGCAATVVYESETAGTSVVTEERKIVGGDVTAAPPFLALCELDDRAKPDAIAAHWHTWATRLAADVTVDTYRLLYGLTWL
;
A
#
# COMPACT_ATOMS: atom_id res chain seq x y z
N MET A 1 3.66 11.39 -4.64
CA MET A 1 2.53 10.50 -5.02
C MET A 1 1.82 11.08 -6.20
N ILE A 2 1.61 10.30 -7.29
CA ILE A 2 1.27 10.84 -8.62
C ILE A 2 -0.14 10.49 -9.12
N GLY A 3 -0.87 9.59 -8.48
CA GLY A 3 -2.21 9.18 -8.90
C GLY A 3 -3.31 9.61 -7.93
N ASP A 4 -4.56 9.50 -8.35
CA ASP A 4 -5.72 9.77 -7.49
C ASP A 4 -6.22 8.53 -6.76
N ALA A 5 -5.69 7.35 -7.11
CA ALA A 5 -5.97 6.12 -6.41
C ALA A 5 -4.71 5.26 -6.24
N ALA A 6 -4.80 4.25 -5.40
CA ALA A 6 -3.72 3.32 -5.14
C ALA A 6 -4.23 1.92 -4.77
N LEU A 7 -3.41 0.92 -5.04
CA LEU A 7 -3.54 -0.42 -4.51
C LEU A 7 -2.39 -0.67 -3.54
N GLY A 8 -2.70 -0.84 -2.26
CA GLY A 8 -1.73 -1.19 -1.22
C GLY A 8 -1.79 -2.69 -0.93
N ILE A 9 -0.64 -3.35 -0.92
CA ILE A 9 -0.52 -4.79 -0.69
C ILE A 9 0.60 -5.05 0.31
N TRP A 10 0.26 -5.62 1.45
CA TRP A 10 1.18 -6.12 2.47
C TRP A 10 1.20 -7.63 2.41
N MET A 11 2.38 -8.23 2.50
CA MET A 11 2.51 -9.69 2.42
C MET A 11 3.82 -10.19 3.04
N ASP A 12 3.79 -11.46 3.41
CA ASP A 12 4.99 -12.27 3.61
C ASP A 12 5.16 -13.26 2.48
N VAL A 13 6.34 -13.86 2.41
CA VAL A 13 6.70 -14.88 1.42
C VAL A 13 7.48 -15.98 2.12
N ASP A 14 7.28 -17.21 1.71
CA ASP A 14 8.03 -18.34 2.23
C ASP A 14 9.53 -18.12 2.12
N ALA A 15 10.26 -18.33 3.22
CA ALA A 15 11.67 -17.95 3.36
C ALA A 15 12.58 -18.63 2.31
N ASP A 16 12.32 -19.91 2.02
CA ASP A 16 13.14 -20.71 1.10
C ASP A 16 12.97 -20.32 -0.38
N SER A 17 12.01 -19.44 -0.68
CA SER A 17 11.66 -19.06 -2.06
C SER A 17 11.84 -17.57 -2.37
N LEU A 18 12.51 -16.83 -1.47
CA LEU A 18 12.61 -15.38 -1.54
C LEU A 18 13.31 -14.88 -2.80
N ASP A 19 14.37 -15.54 -3.23
CA ASP A 19 15.17 -15.09 -4.39
C ASP A 19 14.37 -15.21 -5.69
N ASP A 20 13.72 -16.35 -5.92
CA ASP A 20 12.88 -16.55 -7.13
C ASP A 20 11.64 -15.65 -7.08
N PHE A 21 11.00 -15.52 -5.92
CA PHE A 21 9.86 -14.63 -5.74
C PHE A 21 10.21 -13.16 -6.02
N ASN A 22 11.34 -12.67 -5.49
CA ASN A 22 11.79 -11.30 -5.71
C ASN A 22 12.24 -11.09 -7.16
N ALA A 23 12.84 -12.10 -7.80
CA ALA A 23 13.17 -12.06 -9.23
C ALA A 23 11.92 -11.97 -10.09
N TRP A 24 10.90 -12.80 -9.81
CA TRP A 24 9.59 -12.75 -10.48
C TRP A 24 8.93 -11.37 -10.31
N TYR A 25 8.88 -10.88 -9.09
CA TYR A 25 8.22 -9.62 -8.77
C TYR A 25 8.86 -8.45 -9.53
N ARG A 26 10.21 -8.42 -9.57
CA ARG A 26 10.97 -7.35 -10.22
C ARG A 26 10.95 -7.43 -11.74
N ARG A 27 11.10 -8.65 -12.31
CA ARG A 27 11.31 -8.83 -13.75
C ARG A 27 10.04 -9.01 -14.53
N GLN A 28 8.98 -9.48 -13.87
CA GLN A 28 7.71 -9.79 -14.54
C GLN A 28 6.54 -9.07 -13.87
N HIS A 29 6.22 -9.32 -12.61
CA HIS A 29 4.96 -8.92 -12.01
C HIS A 29 4.77 -7.40 -11.96
N LEU A 30 5.77 -6.65 -11.48
CA LEU A 30 5.69 -5.19 -11.42
C LEU A 30 5.61 -4.55 -12.81
N PRO A 31 6.46 -4.94 -13.81
CA PRO A 31 6.32 -4.49 -15.20
C PRO A 31 4.96 -4.82 -15.83
N GLU A 32 4.42 -6.02 -15.60
CA GLU A 32 3.11 -6.41 -16.12
C GLU A 32 1.99 -5.52 -15.58
N ARG A 33 2.01 -5.18 -14.30
CA ARG A 33 1.02 -4.26 -13.72
C ARG A 33 1.13 -2.87 -14.34
N LEU A 34 2.34 -2.38 -14.52
CA LEU A 34 2.57 -1.07 -15.13
C LEU A 34 2.30 -1.04 -16.65
N SER A 35 2.23 -2.17 -17.32
CA SER A 35 1.79 -2.22 -18.73
C SER A 35 0.28 -2.03 -18.91
N VAL A 36 -0.49 -2.08 -17.83
CA VAL A 36 -1.94 -1.81 -17.88
C VAL A 36 -2.18 -0.31 -17.93
N PRO A 37 -2.96 0.20 -18.91
CA PRO A 37 -3.28 1.61 -18.98
C PRO A 37 -3.87 2.15 -17.67
N GLY A 38 -3.34 3.29 -17.22
CA GLY A 38 -3.76 3.93 -15.99
C GLY A 38 -2.97 3.53 -14.74
N PHE A 39 -2.12 2.49 -14.77
CA PHE A 39 -1.09 2.30 -13.74
C PHE A 39 0.06 3.28 -14.00
N LEU A 40 0.36 4.12 -13.03
CA LEU A 40 1.32 5.20 -13.17
C LEU A 40 2.68 4.89 -12.55
N ARG A 41 2.67 4.23 -11.39
CA ARG A 41 3.89 3.86 -10.65
C ARG A 41 3.65 2.65 -9.78
N GLY A 42 4.67 1.79 -9.69
CA GLY A 42 4.72 0.68 -8.74
C GLY A 42 6.00 0.77 -7.91
N ARG A 43 5.88 0.62 -6.59
CA ARG A 43 7.00 0.66 -5.64
C ARG A 43 6.92 -0.51 -4.69
N ARG A 44 8.02 -1.25 -4.54
CA ARG A 44 8.14 -2.37 -3.63
C ARG A 44 9.10 -2.05 -2.51
N TYR A 45 8.68 -2.36 -1.30
CA TYR A 45 9.39 -2.07 -0.08
C TYR A 45 9.59 -3.32 0.76
N GLU A 46 10.61 -3.30 1.64
CA GLU A 46 10.89 -4.33 2.63
C GLU A 46 10.87 -3.73 4.04
N GLY A 47 10.17 -4.38 4.94
CA GLY A 47 10.04 -3.97 6.35
C GLY A 47 11.17 -4.49 7.23
N GLY A 48 11.46 -3.76 8.32
CA GLY A 48 12.53 -4.05 9.27
C GLY A 48 12.14 -4.98 10.41
N GLY A 49 10.87 -5.40 10.53
CA GLY A 49 10.40 -6.32 11.59
C GLY A 49 9.04 -5.95 12.17
N GLY A 50 8.37 -6.90 12.80
CA GLY A 50 7.09 -6.74 13.49
C GLY A 50 5.85 -6.88 12.61
N GLY A 51 5.82 -6.26 11.44
CA GLY A 51 4.74 -6.32 10.45
C GLY A 51 5.03 -7.26 9.27
N PRO A 52 4.21 -7.23 8.22
CA PRO A 52 4.46 -7.95 6.99
C PRO A 52 5.79 -7.53 6.37
N ARG A 53 6.58 -8.51 5.92
CA ARG A 53 7.92 -8.25 5.38
C ARG A 53 7.92 -7.34 4.16
N TYR A 54 6.91 -7.45 3.30
CA TYR A 54 6.85 -6.67 2.07
C TYR A 54 5.61 -5.80 2.02
N PHE A 55 5.81 -4.59 1.51
CA PHE A 55 4.74 -3.70 1.09
C PHE A 55 4.94 -3.34 -0.38
N THR A 56 3.86 -3.36 -1.14
CA THR A 56 3.85 -2.86 -2.52
C THR A 56 2.73 -1.84 -2.68
N LEU A 57 3.09 -0.70 -3.28
CA LEU A 57 2.16 0.35 -3.64
C LEU A 57 2.12 0.48 -5.16
N TYR A 58 0.94 0.33 -5.73
CA TYR A 58 0.65 0.74 -7.10
C TYR A 58 -0.18 2.00 -7.07
N GLU A 59 0.26 3.03 -7.75
CA GLU A 59 -0.47 4.27 -7.93
C GLU A 59 -1.14 4.26 -9.30
N THR A 60 -2.43 4.58 -9.34
CA THR A 60 -3.23 4.58 -10.55
C THR A 60 -3.83 5.95 -10.80
N ALA A 61 -4.19 6.24 -12.05
CA ALA A 61 -4.81 7.50 -12.44
C ALA A 61 -6.07 7.77 -11.61
N ASP A 62 -6.91 6.76 -11.49
CA ASP A 62 -8.11 6.75 -10.64
C ASP A 62 -8.42 5.32 -10.15
N ALA A 63 -9.47 5.16 -9.34
CA ALA A 63 -9.87 3.87 -8.79
C ALA A 63 -10.47 2.92 -9.82
N GLY A 64 -11.06 3.43 -10.90
CA GLY A 64 -11.66 2.63 -11.97
C GLY A 64 -10.64 1.77 -12.72
N VAL A 65 -9.37 2.17 -12.72
CA VAL A 65 -8.28 1.36 -13.29
C VAL A 65 -8.22 -0.03 -12.70
N LEU A 66 -8.50 -0.17 -11.40
CA LEU A 66 -8.45 -1.44 -10.67
C LEU A 66 -9.63 -2.39 -10.97
N SER A 67 -10.60 -1.93 -11.74
CA SER A 67 -11.71 -2.74 -12.28
C SER A 67 -11.79 -2.70 -13.81
N SER A 68 -10.81 -2.10 -14.47
CA SER A 68 -10.77 -1.98 -15.92
C SER A 68 -10.59 -3.33 -16.60
N GLU A 69 -11.14 -3.47 -17.80
CA GLU A 69 -11.00 -4.69 -18.60
C GLU A 69 -9.54 -5.10 -18.82
N PRO A 70 -8.60 -4.20 -19.21
CA PRO A 70 -7.20 -4.57 -19.37
C PRO A 70 -6.54 -5.08 -18.08
N TYR A 71 -6.95 -4.57 -16.92
CA TYR A 71 -6.43 -5.06 -15.64
C TYR A 71 -6.99 -6.44 -15.31
N LEU A 72 -8.30 -6.65 -15.52
CA LEU A 72 -8.96 -7.95 -15.27
C LEU A 72 -8.44 -9.03 -16.22
N GLU A 73 -8.17 -8.71 -17.46
CA GLU A 73 -7.52 -9.63 -18.42
C GLU A 73 -6.17 -10.12 -17.90
N ARG A 74 -5.32 -9.21 -17.36
CA ARG A 74 -4.05 -9.59 -16.75
C ARG A 74 -4.21 -10.53 -15.56
N LEU A 75 -5.16 -10.23 -14.68
CA LEU A 75 -5.43 -11.07 -13.50
C LEU A 75 -6.00 -12.45 -13.86
N ASN A 76 -6.63 -12.57 -15.02
CA ASN A 76 -7.24 -13.84 -15.51
C ASN A 76 -6.32 -14.64 -16.44
N ALA A 77 -5.17 -14.08 -16.84
CA ALA A 77 -4.18 -14.76 -17.68
C ALA A 77 -2.81 -14.88 -16.98
N PRO A 78 -2.74 -15.50 -15.78
CA PRO A 78 -1.46 -15.64 -15.07
C PRO A 78 -0.48 -16.51 -15.87
N THR A 79 0.77 -16.06 -15.93
CA THR A 79 1.86 -16.83 -16.55
C THR A 79 2.23 -18.04 -15.69
N ASP A 80 3.04 -18.94 -16.23
CA ASP A 80 3.55 -20.09 -15.47
C ASP A 80 4.42 -19.65 -14.28
N TRP A 81 5.16 -18.55 -14.40
CA TRP A 81 5.93 -18.01 -13.27
C TRP A 81 5.01 -17.44 -12.20
N THR A 82 3.98 -16.69 -12.60
CA THR A 82 2.93 -16.21 -11.69
C THR A 82 2.23 -17.36 -10.95
N ARG A 83 1.90 -18.45 -11.66
CA ARG A 83 1.27 -19.65 -11.04
C ARG A 83 2.16 -20.33 -10.00
N ARG A 84 3.48 -20.28 -10.16
CA ARG A 84 4.43 -20.81 -9.17
C ARG A 84 4.68 -19.83 -8.01
N ALA A 85 4.69 -18.52 -8.28
CA ALA A 85 5.03 -17.53 -7.29
C ALA A 85 3.88 -17.20 -6.32
N LEU A 86 2.64 -17.08 -6.81
CA LEU A 86 1.49 -16.68 -5.98
C LEU A 86 1.21 -17.62 -4.80
N PRO A 87 1.36 -18.96 -4.90
CA PRO A 87 1.18 -19.87 -3.76
C PRO A 87 2.19 -19.69 -2.62
N LEU A 88 3.29 -18.96 -2.84
CA LEU A 88 4.31 -18.67 -1.83
C LEU A 88 3.95 -17.48 -0.94
N VAL A 89 2.89 -16.74 -1.29
CA VAL A 89 2.43 -15.57 -0.54
C VAL A 89 1.73 -16.02 0.74
N ARG A 90 2.04 -15.34 1.84
CA ARG A 90 1.44 -15.55 3.15
C ARG A 90 0.91 -14.24 3.72
N ARG A 91 -0.13 -14.33 4.53
CA ARG A 91 -0.70 -13.20 5.29
C ARG A 91 -0.96 -11.96 4.41
N MET A 92 -1.48 -12.14 3.20
CA MET A 92 -1.74 -11.02 2.31
C MET A 92 -2.85 -10.13 2.87
N VAL A 93 -2.53 -8.86 3.06
CA VAL A 93 -3.48 -7.79 3.35
C VAL A 93 -3.47 -6.84 2.17
N ARG A 94 -4.64 -6.58 1.56
CA ARG A 94 -4.70 -5.68 0.40
C ARG A 94 -5.96 -4.82 0.44
N ASN A 95 -5.87 -3.63 -0.12
CA ASN A 95 -7.03 -2.80 -0.39
C ASN A 95 -6.77 -1.82 -1.54
N ALA A 96 -7.87 -1.44 -2.22
CA ALA A 96 -7.90 -0.33 -3.14
C ALA A 96 -8.28 0.94 -2.37
N TYR A 97 -7.67 2.05 -2.73
CA TYR A 97 -7.81 3.31 -2.03
C TYR A 97 -7.97 4.47 -3.00
N ARG A 98 -8.75 5.47 -2.61
CA ARG A 98 -8.83 6.79 -3.24
C ARG A 98 -8.04 7.79 -2.39
N ARG A 99 -7.22 8.62 -3.02
CA ARG A 99 -6.51 9.70 -2.34
C ARG A 99 -7.49 10.76 -1.85
N VAL A 100 -7.39 11.15 -0.58
CA VAL A 100 -8.24 12.19 0.01
C VAL A 100 -7.46 13.44 0.40
N ALA A 101 -6.16 13.31 0.68
CA ALA A 101 -5.27 14.45 0.92
C ALA A 101 -3.82 14.09 0.59
N ALA A 102 -3.02 15.11 0.30
CA ALA A 102 -1.58 14.99 0.16
C ALA A 102 -0.92 16.29 0.64
N MET A 103 0.25 16.16 1.27
CA MET A 103 1.11 17.26 1.69
C MET A 103 2.55 16.93 1.32
N GLY A 104 3.30 17.96 0.95
CA GLY A 104 4.69 17.82 0.49
C GLY A 104 4.80 17.48 -0.99
N PRO A 105 6.05 17.50 -1.52
CA PRO A 105 6.32 17.18 -2.92
C PRO A 105 6.11 15.70 -3.21
N ASP A 106 6.16 15.32 -4.50
CA ASP A 106 6.31 13.91 -4.88
C ASP A 106 7.71 13.43 -4.50
N ALA A 107 7.89 13.10 -3.23
CA ALA A 107 9.15 12.63 -2.70
C ALA A 107 9.44 11.20 -3.20
N ARG A 108 10.71 10.95 -3.51
CA ARG A 108 11.25 9.62 -3.85
C ARG A 108 12.28 9.24 -2.82
N THR A 109 11.85 9.14 -1.58
CA THR A 109 12.72 8.79 -0.46
C THR A 109 12.94 7.28 -0.38
N GLY A 110 14.02 6.88 0.27
CA GLY A 110 14.33 5.48 0.51
C GLY A 110 13.49 4.84 1.63
N GLY A 111 12.83 5.65 2.47
CA GLY A 111 12.06 5.21 3.63
C GLY A 111 10.59 5.58 3.55
N LEU A 112 9.74 4.70 4.06
CA LEU A 112 8.29 4.89 4.11
C LEU A 112 7.74 4.35 5.43
N ILE A 113 6.82 5.09 6.04
CA ILE A 113 5.92 4.55 7.07
C ILE A 113 4.54 4.39 6.47
N THR A 114 3.95 3.21 6.65
CA THR A 114 2.54 2.96 6.37
C THR A 114 1.76 2.93 7.66
N VAL A 115 0.60 3.60 7.68
CA VAL A 115 -0.30 3.63 8.84
C VAL A 115 -1.67 3.18 8.39
N ARG A 116 -2.07 1.98 8.80
CA ARG A 116 -3.39 1.41 8.53
C ARG A 116 -4.29 1.70 9.72
N ILE A 117 -5.44 2.31 9.46
CA ILE A 117 -6.30 2.85 10.52
C ILE A 117 -7.70 2.27 10.40
N GLN A 118 -8.14 1.59 11.46
CA GLN A 118 -9.52 1.13 11.65
C GLN A 118 -10.23 2.05 12.62
N PRO A 119 -11.13 2.93 12.18
CA PRO A 119 -11.91 3.78 13.10
C PRO A 119 -12.81 2.95 14.01
N HIS A 120 -13.18 3.51 15.16
CA HIS A 120 -14.29 2.96 15.94
C HIS A 120 -15.57 2.91 15.10
N SER A 121 -16.45 1.96 15.39
CA SER A 121 -17.73 1.81 14.69
C SER A 121 -18.52 3.13 14.71
N GLY A 122 -19.01 3.56 13.55
CA GLY A 122 -19.73 4.82 13.37
C GLY A 122 -18.87 6.09 13.42
N ARG A 123 -17.55 5.99 13.62
CA ARG A 123 -16.66 7.16 13.72
C ARG A 123 -15.87 7.46 12.45
N GLY A 124 -16.10 6.75 11.34
CA GLY A 124 -15.38 6.95 10.08
C GLY A 124 -15.31 8.41 9.61
N PRO A 125 -16.45 9.14 9.48
CA PRO A 125 -16.43 10.54 9.05
C PRO A 125 -15.63 11.46 9.99
N TYR A 126 -15.73 11.24 11.30
CA TYR A 126 -14.98 12.02 12.29
C TYR A 126 -13.47 11.73 12.22
N ALA A 127 -13.09 10.45 12.11
CA ALA A 127 -11.69 10.05 11.91
C ALA A 127 -11.12 10.66 10.64
N ARG A 128 -11.89 10.68 9.54
CA ARG A 128 -11.50 11.32 8.28
C ARG A 128 -11.19 12.81 8.47
N THR A 129 -12.08 13.56 9.10
CA THR A 129 -11.86 14.99 9.38
C THR A 129 -10.60 15.22 10.20
N ALA A 130 -10.42 14.48 11.29
CA ALA A 130 -9.23 14.60 12.14
C ALA A 130 -7.92 14.22 11.42
N LEU A 131 -7.96 13.22 10.52
CA LEU A 131 -6.81 12.88 9.67
C LEU A 131 -6.38 14.04 8.77
N LEU A 132 -7.34 14.82 8.26
CA LEU A 132 -7.07 15.92 7.35
C LEU A 132 -6.62 17.18 8.10
N ASP A 133 -7.21 17.47 9.24
CA ASP A 133 -7.02 18.74 9.95
C ASP A 133 -5.79 18.72 10.89
N ASP A 134 -5.61 17.64 11.66
CA ASP A 134 -4.66 17.62 12.79
C ASP A 134 -3.30 17.01 12.44
N THR A 135 -3.23 16.15 11.42
CA THR A 135 -2.11 15.21 11.31
C THR A 135 -1.02 15.67 10.34
N LEU A 136 -1.40 16.28 9.23
CA LEU A 136 -0.47 16.56 8.13
C LEU A 136 0.65 17.54 8.52
N GLY A 137 0.33 18.59 9.26
CA GLY A 137 1.31 19.60 9.69
C GLY A 137 2.33 19.08 10.70
N ALA A 138 1.89 18.27 11.67
CA ALA A 138 2.76 17.72 12.71
C ALA A 138 3.82 16.76 12.16
N LEU A 139 3.48 15.96 11.17
CA LEU A 139 4.37 14.96 10.57
C LEU A 139 5.56 15.57 9.83
N SER A 140 5.38 16.74 9.21
CA SER A 140 6.48 17.46 8.54
C SER A 140 7.60 17.83 9.52
N ALA A 141 7.25 18.23 10.75
CA ALA A 141 8.24 18.53 11.80
C ALA A 141 9.01 17.31 12.30
N LEU A 142 8.47 16.10 12.08
CA LEU A 142 9.10 14.83 12.44
C LEU A 142 9.93 14.22 11.31
N GLY A 143 10.11 14.91 10.17
CA GLY A 143 10.89 14.45 9.04
C GLY A 143 10.10 13.66 7.99
N CYS A 144 8.77 13.85 7.94
CA CYS A 144 7.98 13.37 6.81
C CYS A 144 8.14 14.38 5.66
N ALA A 145 8.84 13.99 4.60
CA ALA A 145 9.02 14.80 3.40
C ALA A 145 7.70 14.99 2.64
N ALA A 146 6.87 13.94 2.64
CA ALA A 146 5.53 13.97 2.10
C ALA A 146 4.62 13.02 2.88
N THR A 147 3.35 13.39 3.00
CA THR A 147 2.32 12.55 3.59
C THR A 147 1.11 12.50 2.67
N VAL A 148 0.58 11.30 2.47
CA VAL A 148 -0.64 11.10 1.68
C VAL A 148 -1.62 10.30 2.51
N VAL A 149 -2.87 10.74 2.53
CA VAL A 149 -3.98 10.04 3.17
C VAL A 149 -4.91 9.47 2.10
N TYR A 150 -5.24 8.23 2.27
CA TYR A 150 -6.12 7.45 1.42
C TYR A 150 -7.32 6.93 2.21
N GLU A 151 -8.44 6.79 1.54
CA GLU A 151 -9.67 6.15 2.03
C GLU A 151 -10.01 4.96 1.12
N SER A 152 -10.47 3.85 1.72
CA SER A 152 -10.77 2.64 0.97
C SER A 152 -11.82 2.88 -0.12
N GLU A 153 -11.60 2.25 -1.27
CA GLU A 153 -12.50 2.25 -2.40
C GLU A 153 -12.99 0.82 -2.63
N THR A 154 -14.30 0.65 -2.77
CA THR A 154 -14.91 -0.68 -2.97
C THR A 154 -14.77 -1.17 -4.41
N ALA A 155 -14.50 -0.29 -5.35
CA ALA A 155 -14.32 -0.63 -6.75
C ALA A 155 -13.14 -1.60 -6.94
N GLY A 156 -13.34 -2.70 -7.65
CA GLY A 156 -12.29 -3.64 -8.04
C GLY A 156 -11.82 -4.64 -6.97
N THR A 157 -12.36 -4.60 -5.74
CA THR A 157 -11.94 -5.54 -4.68
C THR A 157 -12.74 -6.84 -4.64
N SER A 158 -13.92 -6.88 -5.24
CA SER A 158 -14.88 -8.01 -5.16
C SER A 158 -14.78 -9.03 -6.30
N VAL A 159 -14.04 -8.71 -7.38
CA VAL A 159 -13.97 -9.59 -8.55
C VAL A 159 -13.07 -10.80 -8.24
N VAL A 160 -13.62 -12.00 -8.45
CA VAL A 160 -12.87 -13.25 -8.34
C VAL A 160 -12.12 -13.49 -9.65
N THR A 161 -10.80 -13.38 -9.62
CA THR A 161 -9.91 -13.58 -10.77
C THR A 161 -9.10 -14.87 -10.61
N GLU A 162 -8.46 -15.36 -11.68
CA GLU A 162 -7.59 -16.55 -11.63
C GLU A 162 -6.42 -16.35 -10.64
N GLU A 163 -5.76 -15.19 -10.64
CA GLU A 163 -4.72 -14.91 -9.63
C GLU A 163 -5.28 -14.96 -8.21
N ARG A 164 -6.49 -14.45 -7.98
CA ARG A 164 -7.14 -14.50 -6.67
C ARG A 164 -7.41 -15.92 -6.21
N LYS A 165 -7.82 -16.80 -7.13
CA LYS A 165 -8.04 -18.23 -6.85
C LYS A 165 -6.74 -18.93 -6.47
N ILE A 166 -5.62 -18.59 -7.15
CA ILE A 166 -4.29 -19.19 -6.90
C ILE A 166 -3.76 -18.77 -5.52
N VAL A 167 -3.88 -17.51 -5.15
CA VAL A 167 -3.48 -17.02 -3.81
C VAL A 167 -4.31 -17.68 -2.70
N GLY A 168 -5.58 -17.99 -2.98
CA GLY A 168 -6.46 -18.66 -2.03
C GLY A 168 -7.04 -17.78 -0.94
N GLY A 169 -7.42 -18.40 0.20
CA GLY A 169 -8.24 -17.77 1.24
C GLY A 169 -7.54 -16.74 2.13
N ASP A 170 -6.22 -16.69 2.16
CA ASP A 170 -5.43 -15.86 3.12
C ASP A 170 -5.33 -14.37 2.74
N VAL A 171 -6.28 -13.84 1.97
CA VAL A 171 -6.29 -12.42 1.63
C VAL A 171 -7.30 -11.67 2.47
N THR A 172 -6.80 -10.83 3.34
CA THR A 172 -7.62 -9.97 4.22
C THR A 172 -7.71 -8.55 3.64
N ALA A 173 -8.87 -7.91 3.80
CA ALA A 173 -9.02 -6.50 3.49
C ALA A 173 -8.23 -5.67 4.51
N ALA A 174 -7.48 -4.67 4.03
CA ALA A 174 -6.86 -3.70 4.92
C ALA A 174 -7.92 -2.75 5.51
N PRO A 175 -7.63 -2.09 6.66
CA PRO A 175 -8.46 -1.04 7.23
C PRO A 175 -8.83 0.08 6.23
N PRO A 176 -9.94 0.80 6.47
CA PRO A 176 -10.47 1.75 5.49
C PRO A 176 -9.60 3.00 5.27
N PHE A 177 -8.74 3.38 6.22
CA PHE A 177 -7.82 4.49 6.01
C PHE A 177 -6.37 4.02 5.97
N LEU A 178 -5.61 4.63 5.07
CA LEU A 178 -4.18 4.45 4.93
C LEU A 178 -3.50 5.82 4.88
N ALA A 179 -2.55 6.06 5.78
CA ALA A 179 -1.61 7.16 5.63
C ALA A 179 -0.24 6.61 5.22
N LEU A 180 0.41 7.30 4.29
CA LEU A 180 1.76 7.03 3.84
C LEU A 180 2.63 8.23 4.16
N CYS A 181 3.72 8.02 4.91
CA CYS A 181 4.69 9.04 5.26
C CYS A 181 6.03 8.73 4.59
N GLU A 182 6.40 9.48 3.57
CA GLU A 182 7.72 9.42 2.93
C GLU A 182 8.74 10.06 3.87
N LEU A 183 9.83 9.37 4.19
CA LEU A 183 10.80 9.80 5.18
C LEU A 183 11.98 10.54 4.53
N ASP A 184 12.38 11.68 5.06
CA ASP A 184 13.64 12.33 4.72
C ASP A 184 14.78 11.89 5.66
N ASP A 185 16.00 12.41 5.44
CA ASP A 185 17.18 12.04 6.23
C ASP A 185 17.10 12.50 7.70
N ARG A 186 16.15 13.38 8.04
CA ARG A 186 15.91 13.88 9.40
C ARG A 186 14.82 13.08 10.11
N ALA A 187 14.22 12.12 9.43
CA ALA A 187 13.07 11.38 9.94
C ALA A 187 13.35 10.70 11.27
N LYS A 188 12.36 10.76 12.12
CA LYS A 188 12.33 10.10 13.44
C LYS A 188 11.21 9.06 13.45
N PRO A 189 11.44 7.85 12.91
CA PRO A 189 10.39 6.84 12.73
C PRO A 189 9.64 6.53 14.02
N ASP A 190 10.35 6.41 15.16
CA ASP A 190 9.73 6.10 16.46
C ASP A 190 8.83 7.25 16.93
N ALA A 191 9.23 8.51 16.70
CA ALA A 191 8.41 9.67 17.06
C ALA A 191 7.17 9.77 16.14
N ILE A 192 7.31 9.42 14.87
CA ILE A 192 6.18 9.35 13.93
C ILE A 192 5.21 8.24 14.37
N ALA A 193 5.71 7.07 14.74
CA ALA A 193 4.90 5.97 15.25
C ALA A 193 4.17 6.36 16.54
N ALA A 194 4.88 6.98 17.50
CA ALA A 194 4.31 7.47 18.74
C ALA A 194 3.22 8.53 18.51
N HIS A 195 3.41 9.42 17.55
CA HIS A 195 2.39 10.40 17.14
C HIS A 195 1.11 9.69 16.68
N TRP A 196 1.22 8.69 15.79
CA TRP A 196 0.10 7.94 15.29
C TRP A 196 -0.62 7.14 16.37
N HIS A 197 0.11 6.48 17.28
CA HIS A 197 -0.49 5.78 18.41
C HIS A 197 -1.22 6.73 19.35
N THR A 198 -0.66 7.91 19.63
CA THR A 198 -1.33 8.93 20.46
C THR A 198 -2.61 9.43 19.77
N TRP A 199 -2.57 9.70 18.47
CA TRP A 199 -3.76 10.08 17.69
C TRP A 199 -4.83 8.98 17.75
N ALA A 200 -4.42 7.71 17.60
CA ALA A 200 -5.30 6.56 17.59
C ALA A 200 -6.11 6.38 18.88
N THR A 201 -5.52 6.64 20.04
CA THR A 201 -6.20 6.44 21.34
C THR A 201 -7.56 7.13 21.45
N ARG A 202 -7.78 8.17 20.66
CA ARG A 202 -9.01 8.95 20.65
C ARG A 202 -9.97 8.60 19.52
N LEU A 203 -9.47 8.05 18.41
CA LEU A 203 -10.17 8.08 17.13
C LEU A 203 -10.30 6.72 16.44
N ALA A 204 -9.46 5.76 16.80
CA ALA A 204 -9.39 4.48 16.13
C ALA A 204 -9.54 3.29 17.09
N ALA A 205 -10.17 2.24 16.61
CA ALA A 205 -10.23 0.96 17.30
C ALA A 205 -8.90 0.19 17.16
N ASP A 206 -8.20 0.38 16.03
CA ASP A 206 -6.89 -0.19 15.76
C ASP A 206 -6.07 0.72 14.84
N VAL A 207 -4.76 0.78 15.11
CA VAL A 207 -3.77 1.44 14.26
C VAL A 207 -2.55 0.56 14.15
N THR A 208 -2.20 0.19 12.94
CA THR A 208 -0.97 -0.54 12.63
C THR A 208 0.02 0.41 11.95
N VAL A 209 1.21 0.55 12.52
CA VAL A 209 2.29 1.41 11.98
C VAL A 209 3.46 0.51 11.60
N ASP A 210 3.81 0.49 10.31
CA ASP A 210 4.92 -0.31 9.80
C ASP A 210 5.93 0.60 9.07
N THR A 211 7.22 0.32 9.28
CA THR A 211 8.32 1.06 8.63
C THR A 211 8.95 0.20 7.55
N TYR A 212 9.19 0.80 6.40
CA TYR A 212 9.68 0.13 5.20
C TYR A 212 10.84 0.88 4.55
N ARG A 213 11.72 0.12 3.90
CA ARG A 213 12.78 0.61 3.03
C ARG A 213 12.44 0.26 1.58
N LEU A 214 12.62 1.22 0.68
CA LEU A 214 12.42 1.00 -0.75
C LEU A 214 13.43 -0.03 -1.29
N LEU A 215 12.94 -1.07 -1.93
CA LEU A 215 13.75 -2.01 -2.69
C LEU A 215 13.96 -1.53 -4.12
N TYR A 216 12.88 -1.20 -4.80
CA TYR A 216 12.87 -0.66 -6.16
C TYR A 216 11.49 -0.12 -6.53
N GLY A 217 11.46 0.69 -7.57
CA GLY A 217 10.23 1.20 -8.16
C GLY A 217 10.36 1.38 -9.67
N LEU A 218 9.23 1.32 -10.35
CA LEU A 218 9.09 1.63 -11.77
C LEU A 218 8.00 2.70 -11.92
N THR A 219 8.21 3.61 -12.84
CA THR A 219 7.23 4.66 -13.21
C THR A 219 6.98 4.53 -14.69
N TRP A 220 5.74 4.59 -15.09
CA TRP A 220 5.38 4.75 -16.50
C TRP A 220 5.77 6.17 -16.93
N LEU A 221 6.55 6.28 -18.03
CA LEU A 221 6.96 7.56 -18.63
C LEU A 221 6.02 7.93 -19.77
#